data_686925326b68f89281b0e8fa79a3fb8a
#
_entry.id   686925326b68f89281b0e8fa79a3fb8a
#
_cell.length_a   1.000
_cell.length_b   1.000
_cell.length_c   1.000
_cell.angle_alpha   90.00
_cell.angle_beta   90.00
_cell.angle_gamma   90.00
#
_symmetry.space_group_name_H-M   'P 1'
#
loop_
_entity.id
_entity.type
_entity.pdbx_description
1 polymer ?
#
loop_
_entity_poly.entity_id
_entity_poly.type
_entity_poly.pdbx_seq_one_letter_code
_entity_poly.pdbx_strand_id
1 'polypeptide(L)'
;MRILKLTKETEENILEDLLKRSPNSYGKFEDSVNEIIANVRKNRDAAIFDYTARFDGAQINASNILVTEEEIKEAYDAVDPKLLEVIRKALVNIRSYHEKQIQNSWFTSEDNGIILGQKVTALERVGVYVPGGKAVYPSSVLMNILPAKVAGVDEIIMTTPPGKDGKVNPSTLVAAKEAGADKIYKVGGAQAIAALAFGTESIPKVDKIVGPGNIYVALAKKAVFGYVSIDSIAGPSEILVLADDSANPRFVAADLLSQAEQDEMASAILITTSQELAEQVSAEVDKFVEQLSRKEIIQKSLDNYGYILVADDMDQAINTVNAIASEHMEIVTRNPFEVMTKVRNAGAIFIGEYSSEPLGDYFAGPNHVLPTNGTAKFFSALSVDDFIKKSSIISYSKDALQAVYKDIAQFAECEQLTAHANSIKVRFED
;
A
#
# COMPACT_ATOMS: atom_id res chain seq x y z
N MET A 1 14.15 -2.17 25.50
CA MET A 1 13.49 -0.99 24.88
C MET A 1 13.43 0.19 25.84
N ARG A 2 13.22 1.43 25.32
CA ARG A 2 13.11 2.65 26.16
C ARG A 2 11.71 2.75 26.76
N ILE A 3 11.58 2.68 28.10
CA ILE A 3 10.32 2.90 28.81
C ILE A 3 10.24 4.37 29.20
N LEU A 4 9.22 5.06 28.73
CA LEU A 4 9.01 6.49 28.95
C LEU A 4 7.58 6.73 29.48
N LYS A 5 7.45 7.71 30.39
CA LYS A 5 6.12 8.21 30.73
C LYS A 5 5.56 8.99 29.54
N LEU A 6 4.31 8.71 29.17
CA LEU A 6 3.64 9.44 28.13
C LEU A 6 3.25 10.84 28.64
N THR A 7 3.91 11.84 28.10
CA THR A 7 3.63 13.27 28.30
C THR A 7 3.46 13.93 26.97
N LYS A 8 2.98 15.15 26.93
CA LYS A 8 2.88 15.93 25.70
C LYS A 8 4.24 16.11 25.01
N GLU A 9 5.28 16.38 25.78
CA GLU A 9 6.64 16.53 25.27
C GLU A 9 7.17 15.22 24.68
N THR A 10 6.93 14.08 25.36
CA THR A 10 7.32 12.76 24.88
C THR A 10 6.61 12.42 23.57
N GLU A 11 5.30 12.70 23.47
CA GLU A 11 4.51 12.50 22.25
C GLU A 11 5.05 13.34 21.09
N GLU A 12 5.29 14.65 21.30
CA GLU A 12 5.84 15.56 20.28
C GLU A 12 7.20 15.08 19.78
N ASN A 13 8.10 14.66 20.66
CA ASN A 13 9.42 14.14 20.31
C ASN A 13 9.35 12.86 19.47
N ILE A 14 8.45 11.92 19.85
CA ILE A 14 8.26 10.67 19.09
C ILE A 14 7.69 10.94 17.70
N LEU A 15 6.68 11.80 17.60
CA LEU A 15 6.11 12.19 16.31
C LEU A 15 7.17 12.83 15.40
N GLU A 16 8.05 13.68 15.95
CA GLU A 16 9.18 14.26 15.20
C GLU A 16 10.16 13.17 14.72
N ASP A 17 10.52 12.23 15.59
CA ASP A 17 11.42 11.13 15.24
C ASP A 17 10.83 10.22 14.16
N LEU A 18 9.54 9.92 14.22
CA LEU A 18 8.85 9.12 13.21
C LEU A 18 8.81 9.85 11.85
N LEU A 19 8.64 11.17 11.82
CA LEU A 19 8.67 11.96 10.59
C LEU A 19 10.03 11.96 9.89
N LYS A 20 11.14 11.80 10.62
CA LYS A 20 12.49 11.68 10.03
C LYS A 20 12.64 10.46 9.13
N ARG A 21 11.79 9.44 9.31
CA ARG A 21 11.73 8.21 8.51
C ARG A 21 10.99 8.38 7.18
N SER A 22 10.34 9.53 6.97
CA SER A 22 9.53 9.79 5.77
C SER A 22 10.42 9.82 4.51
N PRO A 23 10.00 9.17 3.40
CA PRO A 23 10.65 9.30 2.10
C PRO A 23 10.85 10.75 1.63
N ASN A 24 10.06 11.69 2.12
CA ASN A 24 10.21 13.11 1.84
C ASN A 24 11.52 13.73 2.40
N SER A 25 12.19 13.02 3.33
CA SER A 25 13.47 13.46 3.91
C SER A 25 14.71 13.00 3.11
N TYR A 26 14.54 12.26 2.02
CA TYR A 26 15.63 11.63 1.26
C TYR A 26 16.03 12.36 -0.03
N GLY A 27 16.04 13.69 -0.02
CA GLY A 27 16.37 14.53 -1.18
C GLY A 27 17.64 14.13 -1.95
N LYS A 28 18.64 13.58 -1.27
CA LYS A 28 19.90 13.10 -1.90
C LYS A 28 19.71 11.97 -2.93
N PHE A 29 18.60 11.23 -2.89
CA PHE A 29 18.31 10.16 -3.85
C PHE A 29 17.43 10.64 -5.01
N GLU A 30 16.77 11.80 -4.87
CA GLU A 30 15.83 12.32 -5.87
C GLU A 30 16.51 12.62 -7.20
N ASP A 31 17.71 13.18 -7.19
CA ASP A 31 18.47 13.49 -8.41
C ASP A 31 18.75 12.22 -9.22
N SER A 32 19.23 11.16 -8.55
CA SER A 32 19.50 9.88 -9.22
C SER A 32 18.22 9.24 -9.78
N VAL A 33 17.11 9.34 -9.06
CA VAL A 33 15.81 8.81 -9.53
C VAL A 33 15.31 9.62 -10.73
N ASN A 34 15.42 10.94 -10.70
CA ASN A 34 15.01 11.81 -11.80
C ASN A 34 15.87 11.56 -13.07
N GLU A 35 17.16 11.32 -12.89
CA GLU A 35 18.05 10.94 -14.00
C GLU A 35 17.62 9.62 -14.64
N ILE A 36 17.34 8.59 -13.83
CA ILE A 36 16.84 7.28 -14.30
C ILE A 36 15.53 7.45 -15.07
N ILE A 37 14.57 8.20 -14.53
CA ILE A 37 13.27 8.45 -15.18
C ILE A 37 13.47 9.17 -16.52
N ALA A 38 14.29 10.22 -16.56
CA ALA A 38 14.56 10.97 -17.76
C ALA A 38 15.22 10.09 -18.83
N ASN A 39 16.17 9.23 -18.43
CA ASN A 39 16.85 8.30 -19.32
C ASN A 39 15.90 7.25 -19.90
N VAL A 40 15.03 6.64 -19.08
CA VAL A 40 14.03 5.67 -19.55
C VAL A 40 13.03 6.34 -20.51
N ARG A 41 12.58 7.56 -20.23
CA ARG A 41 11.71 8.30 -21.15
C ARG A 41 12.35 8.54 -22.52
N LYS A 42 13.65 8.80 -22.55
CA LYS A 42 14.39 9.11 -23.78
C LYS A 42 14.81 7.84 -24.53
N ASN A 43 15.40 6.89 -23.84
CA ASN A 43 16.11 5.73 -24.42
C ASN A 43 15.34 4.40 -24.23
N ARG A 44 14.17 4.41 -23.60
CA ARG A 44 13.20 3.30 -23.48
C ARG A 44 13.84 1.96 -23.08
N ASP A 45 13.64 0.90 -23.86
CA ASP A 45 14.18 -0.45 -23.59
C ASP A 45 15.70 -0.45 -23.41
N ALA A 46 16.44 0.32 -24.18
CA ALA A 46 17.90 0.40 -24.06
C ALA A 46 18.35 0.86 -22.67
N ALA A 47 17.64 1.84 -22.07
CA ALA A 47 17.92 2.29 -20.72
C ALA A 47 17.57 1.22 -19.68
N ILE A 48 16.45 0.50 -19.86
CA ILE A 48 16.02 -0.57 -18.96
C ILE A 48 17.05 -1.69 -18.92
N PHE A 49 17.54 -2.13 -20.08
CA PHE A 49 18.52 -3.21 -20.18
C PHE A 49 19.86 -2.81 -19.55
N ASP A 50 20.33 -1.57 -19.80
CA ASP A 50 21.55 -1.05 -19.17
C ASP A 50 21.42 -1.00 -17.63
N TYR A 51 20.35 -0.43 -17.11
CA TYR A 51 20.14 -0.36 -15.66
C TYR A 51 19.97 -1.74 -14.99
N THR A 52 19.28 -2.67 -15.65
CA THR A 52 19.15 -4.04 -15.13
C THR A 52 20.50 -4.76 -15.09
N ALA A 53 21.34 -4.60 -16.12
CA ALA A 53 22.69 -5.13 -16.12
C ALA A 53 23.57 -4.52 -15.01
N ARG A 54 23.44 -3.20 -14.76
CA ARG A 54 24.25 -2.48 -13.75
C ARG A 54 23.79 -2.77 -12.34
N PHE A 55 22.49 -2.81 -12.06
CA PHE A 55 21.96 -2.89 -10.69
C PHE A 55 21.66 -4.32 -10.25
N ASP A 56 21.14 -5.15 -11.17
CA ASP A 56 20.76 -6.53 -10.86
C ASP A 56 21.83 -7.54 -11.33
N GLY A 57 22.78 -7.12 -12.17
CA GLY A 57 23.83 -7.98 -12.72
C GLY A 57 23.31 -8.98 -13.74
N ALA A 58 22.11 -8.79 -14.25
CA ALA A 58 21.43 -9.70 -15.18
C ALA A 58 21.47 -9.17 -16.64
N GLN A 59 21.72 -10.06 -17.59
CA GLN A 59 21.71 -9.74 -19.02
C GLN A 59 20.30 -9.90 -19.58
N ILE A 60 19.54 -8.82 -19.57
CA ILE A 60 18.17 -8.75 -20.09
C ILE A 60 18.16 -7.98 -21.42
N ASN A 61 17.30 -8.42 -22.32
CA ASN A 61 17.08 -7.81 -23.64
C ASN A 61 15.63 -8.06 -24.10
N ALA A 62 15.27 -7.56 -25.28
CA ALA A 62 13.91 -7.67 -25.80
C ALA A 62 13.40 -9.13 -25.97
N SER A 63 14.29 -10.10 -26.13
CA SER A 63 13.89 -11.51 -26.32
C SER A 63 13.66 -12.28 -25.02
N ASN A 64 14.16 -11.76 -23.88
CA ASN A 64 14.08 -12.48 -22.59
C ASN A 64 13.54 -11.65 -21.43
N ILE A 65 13.12 -10.39 -21.65
CA ILE A 65 12.55 -9.53 -20.61
C ILE A 65 11.20 -10.05 -20.10
N LEU A 66 10.39 -10.61 -20.98
CA LEU A 66 9.11 -11.24 -20.62
C LEU A 66 9.34 -12.65 -20.09
N VAL A 67 8.72 -12.97 -18.97
CA VAL A 67 8.70 -14.35 -18.43
C VAL A 67 7.90 -15.24 -19.36
N THR A 68 8.45 -16.41 -19.70
CA THR A 68 7.82 -17.38 -20.60
C THR A 68 6.96 -18.40 -19.83
N GLU A 69 6.08 -19.11 -20.55
CA GLU A 69 5.29 -20.20 -19.97
C GLU A 69 6.19 -21.38 -19.53
N GLU A 70 7.36 -21.56 -20.16
CA GLU A 70 8.37 -22.54 -19.76
C GLU A 70 8.97 -22.18 -18.41
N GLU A 71 9.32 -20.90 -18.18
CA GLU A 71 9.82 -20.44 -16.88
C GLU A 71 8.75 -20.57 -15.79
N ILE A 72 7.49 -20.35 -16.11
CA ILE A 72 6.37 -20.57 -15.18
C ILE A 72 6.29 -22.06 -14.81
N LYS A 73 6.39 -22.96 -15.82
CA LYS A 73 6.36 -24.40 -15.57
C LYS A 73 7.53 -24.86 -14.71
N GLU A 74 8.76 -24.42 -15.02
CA GLU A 74 9.95 -24.68 -14.20
C GLU A 74 9.74 -24.19 -12.75
N ALA A 75 9.07 -23.05 -12.55
CA ALA A 75 8.78 -22.52 -11.23
C ALA A 75 7.82 -23.42 -10.44
N TYR A 76 6.77 -23.96 -11.07
CA TYR A 76 5.89 -24.93 -10.42
C TYR A 76 6.60 -26.22 -10.04
N ASP A 77 7.53 -26.69 -10.88
CA ASP A 77 8.32 -27.89 -10.59
C ASP A 77 9.33 -27.67 -9.44
N ALA A 78 9.76 -26.42 -9.21
CA ALA A 78 10.74 -26.06 -8.21
C ALA A 78 10.15 -25.69 -6.84
N VAL A 79 8.89 -25.24 -6.78
CA VAL A 79 8.24 -24.80 -5.54
C VAL A 79 7.78 -26.00 -4.71
N ASP A 80 8.01 -25.93 -3.39
CA ASP A 80 7.50 -26.92 -2.45
C ASP A 80 5.97 -27.04 -2.59
N PRO A 81 5.41 -28.22 -2.86
CA PRO A 81 3.97 -28.43 -2.96
C PRO A 81 3.18 -27.95 -1.74
N LYS A 82 3.77 -28.01 -0.53
CA LYS A 82 3.15 -27.49 0.69
C LYS A 82 3.05 -25.97 0.66
N LEU A 83 4.08 -25.27 0.17
CA LEU A 83 4.04 -23.81 0.00
C LEU A 83 2.98 -23.43 -1.04
N LEU A 84 2.86 -24.14 -2.14
CA LEU A 84 1.82 -23.92 -3.14
C LEU A 84 0.41 -24.06 -2.53
N GLU A 85 0.20 -25.07 -1.68
CA GLU A 85 -1.07 -25.23 -0.96
C GLU A 85 -1.37 -24.04 -0.05
N VAL A 86 -0.36 -23.53 0.68
CA VAL A 86 -0.50 -22.34 1.55
C VAL A 86 -0.82 -21.09 0.74
N ILE A 87 -0.14 -20.86 -0.40
CA ILE A 87 -0.41 -19.75 -1.32
C ILE A 87 -1.88 -19.79 -1.78
N ARG A 88 -2.38 -20.97 -2.17
CA ARG A 88 -3.78 -21.12 -2.61
C ARG A 88 -4.79 -20.87 -1.51
N LYS A 89 -4.51 -21.28 -0.29
CA LYS A 89 -5.37 -20.98 0.87
C LYS A 89 -5.41 -19.48 1.16
N ALA A 90 -4.26 -18.82 1.20
CA ALA A 90 -4.16 -17.37 1.38
C ALA A 90 -4.91 -16.62 0.26
N LEU A 91 -4.74 -17.04 -1.00
CA LEU A 91 -5.44 -16.48 -2.16
C LEU A 91 -6.96 -16.50 -1.99
N VAL A 92 -7.52 -17.61 -1.52
CA VAL A 92 -8.97 -17.73 -1.27
C VAL A 92 -9.43 -16.72 -0.23
N ASN A 93 -8.70 -16.58 0.89
CA ASN A 93 -9.06 -15.64 1.95
C ASN A 93 -8.98 -14.18 1.46
N ILE A 94 -7.89 -13.82 0.78
CA ILE A 94 -7.68 -12.47 0.26
C ILE A 94 -8.75 -12.11 -0.77
N ARG A 95 -9.03 -13.02 -1.70
CA ARG A 95 -10.09 -12.82 -2.71
C ARG A 95 -11.45 -12.63 -2.05
N SER A 96 -11.83 -13.52 -1.13
CA SER A 96 -13.12 -13.46 -0.42
C SER A 96 -13.30 -12.17 0.37
N TYR A 97 -12.21 -11.62 0.93
CA TYR A 97 -12.27 -10.33 1.61
C TYR A 97 -12.52 -9.19 0.62
N HIS A 98 -11.74 -9.13 -0.46
CA HIS A 98 -11.83 -8.06 -1.46
C HIS A 98 -13.14 -8.10 -2.27
N GLU A 99 -13.73 -9.27 -2.49
CA GLU A 99 -15.05 -9.38 -3.15
C GLU A 99 -16.16 -8.60 -2.43
N LYS A 100 -16.03 -8.39 -1.12
CA LYS A 100 -16.98 -7.57 -0.34
C LYS A 100 -16.82 -6.07 -0.57
N GLN A 101 -15.75 -5.63 -1.24
CA GLN A 101 -15.46 -4.22 -1.54
C GLN A 101 -15.97 -3.81 -2.93
N ILE A 102 -16.56 -4.71 -3.69
CA ILE A 102 -17.07 -4.41 -5.05
C ILE A 102 -18.13 -3.34 -4.97
N GLN A 103 -17.97 -2.30 -5.79
CA GLN A 103 -18.93 -1.22 -5.93
C GLN A 103 -19.67 -1.33 -7.26
N ASN A 104 -20.97 -1.00 -7.25
CA ASN A 104 -21.82 -1.01 -8.43
C ASN A 104 -22.11 0.42 -8.91
N SER A 105 -22.31 0.56 -10.23
CA SER A 105 -22.90 1.76 -10.81
C SER A 105 -24.33 1.92 -10.31
N TRP A 106 -24.75 3.18 -10.16
CA TRP A 106 -26.12 3.50 -9.72
C TRP A 106 -26.63 4.76 -10.41
N PHE A 107 -27.96 4.88 -10.52
CA PHE A 107 -28.63 6.11 -10.91
C PHE A 107 -29.99 6.24 -10.21
N THR A 108 -30.38 7.47 -10.01
CA THR A 108 -31.70 7.87 -9.60
C THR A 108 -32.47 8.38 -10.84
N SER A 109 -33.76 8.23 -10.83
CA SER A 109 -34.67 8.81 -11.86
C SER A 109 -35.80 9.53 -11.15
N GLU A 110 -36.06 10.77 -11.59
CA GLU A 110 -37.15 11.58 -11.11
C GLU A 110 -38.29 11.65 -12.16
N ASP A 111 -39.52 11.87 -11.71
CA ASP A 111 -40.71 11.93 -12.60
C ASP A 111 -40.62 13.05 -13.64
N ASN A 112 -39.83 14.09 -13.40
CA ASN A 112 -39.57 15.21 -14.32
C ASN A 112 -38.59 14.88 -15.45
N GLY A 113 -38.06 13.65 -15.51
CA GLY A 113 -37.09 13.21 -16.50
C GLY A 113 -35.63 13.59 -16.20
N ILE A 114 -35.28 13.84 -14.94
CA ILE A 114 -33.92 13.98 -14.47
C ILE A 114 -33.37 12.59 -14.11
N ILE A 115 -32.21 12.22 -14.68
CA ILE A 115 -31.47 11.03 -14.30
C ILE A 115 -30.06 11.48 -13.85
N LEU A 116 -29.71 11.19 -12.61
CA LEU A 116 -28.40 11.38 -12.05
C LEU A 116 -27.82 10.04 -11.62
N GLY A 117 -26.51 9.87 -11.76
CA GLY A 117 -25.90 8.61 -11.37
C GLY A 117 -24.39 8.65 -11.33
N GLN A 118 -23.84 7.51 -11.02
CA GLN A 118 -22.40 7.27 -11.00
C GLN A 118 -22.08 5.95 -11.71
N LYS A 119 -21.26 6.04 -12.76
CA LYS A 119 -20.71 4.87 -13.44
C LYS A 119 -19.39 4.46 -12.76
N VAL A 120 -19.33 3.25 -12.26
CA VAL A 120 -18.11 2.61 -11.74
C VAL A 120 -17.48 1.82 -12.88
N THR A 121 -16.20 2.02 -13.13
CA THR A 121 -15.46 1.35 -14.20
C THR A 121 -14.06 0.96 -13.68
N ALA A 122 -13.63 -0.28 -13.91
CA ALA A 122 -12.28 -0.70 -13.61
C ALA A 122 -11.25 0.08 -14.47
N LEU A 123 -10.01 0.15 -13.98
CA LEU A 123 -8.87 0.62 -14.78
C LEU A 123 -8.58 -0.39 -15.90
N GLU A 124 -8.05 0.08 -17.02
CA GLU A 124 -7.74 -0.80 -18.16
C GLU A 124 -6.48 -1.62 -17.88
N ARG A 125 -5.40 -0.95 -17.42
CA ARG A 125 -4.11 -1.61 -17.20
C ARG A 125 -3.46 -1.15 -15.92
N VAL A 126 -2.99 -2.10 -15.12
CA VAL A 126 -2.32 -1.85 -13.84
C VAL A 126 -0.94 -2.48 -13.81
N GLY A 127 0.05 -1.74 -13.32
CA GLY A 127 1.40 -2.22 -13.05
C GLY A 127 1.55 -2.60 -11.58
N VAL A 128 1.98 -3.82 -11.32
CA VAL A 128 2.31 -4.31 -9.98
C VAL A 128 3.82 -4.43 -9.86
N TYR A 129 4.41 -3.66 -8.98
CA TYR A 129 5.82 -3.80 -8.64
C TYR A 129 5.99 -4.76 -7.46
N VAL A 130 6.81 -5.79 -7.64
CA VAL A 130 7.17 -6.73 -6.58
C VAL A 130 8.68 -6.67 -6.37
N PRO A 131 9.16 -6.34 -5.16
CA PRO A 131 10.58 -6.31 -4.89
C PRO A 131 11.19 -7.72 -5.01
N GLY A 132 12.46 -7.77 -5.37
CA GLY A 132 13.29 -8.96 -5.38
C GLY A 132 14.56 -8.74 -4.59
N GLY A 133 15.48 -9.69 -4.58
CA GLY A 133 16.77 -9.62 -3.92
C GLY A 133 16.90 -10.62 -2.78
N LYS A 134 17.27 -10.16 -1.55
CA LYS A 134 17.55 -11.06 -0.42
C LYS A 134 16.30 -11.75 0.14
N ALA A 135 15.14 -11.15 0.02
CA ALA A 135 13.86 -11.69 0.48
C ALA A 135 12.91 -11.89 -0.71
N VAL A 136 12.00 -12.84 -0.57
CA VAL A 136 10.98 -13.20 -1.55
C VAL A 136 9.62 -12.92 -0.94
N TYR A 137 8.75 -12.27 -1.70
CA TYR A 137 7.47 -11.77 -1.19
C TYR A 137 6.26 -12.30 -1.99
N PRO A 138 5.98 -13.62 -1.97
CA PRO A 138 4.80 -14.16 -2.64
C PRO A 138 3.48 -13.60 -2.09
N SER A 139 3.43 -13.23 -0.80
CA SER A 139 2.29 -12.54 -0.19
C SER A 139 2.02 -11.18 -0.84
N SER A 140 3.05 -10.37 -1.07
CA SER A 140 2.90 -9.07 -1.75
C SER A 140 2.40 -9.21 -3.19
N VAL A 141 2.74 -10.31 -3.86
CA VAL A 141 2.16 -10.63 -5.18
C VAL A 141 0.64 -10.79 -5.07
N LEU A 142 0.18 -11.62 -4.13
CA LEU A 142 -1.25 -11.85 -3.92
C LEU A 142 -1.98 -10.57 -3.53
N MET A 143 -1.43 -9.82 -2.56
CA MET A 143 -2.04 -8.61 -2.00
C MET A 143 -2.18 -7.47 -3.02
N ASN A 144 -1.31 -7.39 -4.02
CA ASN A 144 -1.39 -6.37 -5.07
C ASN A 144 -2.24 -6.81 -6.27
N ILE A 145 -2.21 -8.09 -6.65
CA ILE A 145 -2.90 -8.57 -7.86
C ILE A 145 -4.38 -8.88 -7.58
N LEU A 146 -4.71 -9.50 -6.45
CA LEU A 146 -6.07 -9.97 -6.20
C LEU A 146 -7.12 -8.85 -6.13
N PRO A 147 -6.90 -7.71 -5.44
CA PRO A 147 -7.87 -6.63 -5.47
C PRO A 147 -8.05 -6.03 -6.87
N ALA A 148 -6.99 -5.98 -7.70
CA ALA A 148 -7.09 -5.55 -9.09
C ALA A 148 -7.93 -6.53 -9.93
N LYS A 149 -7.75 -7.84 -9.75
CA LYS A 149 -8.59 -8.87 -10.41
C LYS A 149 -10.05 -8.79 -9.97
N VAL A 150 -10.29 -8.60 -8.68
CA VAL A 150 -11.65 -8.45 -8.14
C VAL A 150 -12.33 -7.18 -8.68
N ALA A 151 -11.57 -6.09 -8.84
CA ALA A 151 -12.07 -4.85 -9.46
C ALA A 151 -12.44 -5.01 -10.93
N GLY A 152 -11.94 -6.06 -11.60
CA GLY A 152 -12.17 -6.30 -13.03
C GLY A 152 -11.19 -5.57 -13.95
N VAL A 153 -9.95 -5.33 -13.51
CA VAL A 153 -8.89 -4.76 -14.36
C VAL A 153 -8.60 -5.69 -15.54
N ASP A 154 -8.58 -5.13 -16.76
CA ASP A 154 -8.45 -5.92 -17.99
C ASP A 154 -7.07 -6.56 -18.13
N GLU A 155 -6.00 -5.82 -17.81
CA GLU A 155 -4.61 -6.31 -17.92
C GLU A 155 -3.78 -5.93 -16.68
N ILE A 156 -3.22 -6.92 -16.01
CA ILE A 156 -2.33 -6.75 -14.85
C ILE A 156 -0.91 -7.16 -15.23
N ILE A 157 -0.01 -6.19 -15.22
CA ILE A 157 1.40 -6.33 -15.55
C ILE A 157 2.21 -6.32 -14.26
N MET A 158 2.95 -7.39 -14.01
CA MET A 158 3.89 -7.44 -12.89
C MET A 158 5.31 -7.16 -13.37
N THR A 159 6.07 -6.35 -12.60
CA THR A 159 7.51 -6.17 -12.76
C THR A 159 8.22 -6.59 -11.48
N THR A 160 9.33 -7.31 -11.63
CA THR A 160 10.17 -7.77 -10.51
C THR A 160 11.61 -7.93 -10.99
N PRO A 161 12.62 -7.56 -10.18
CA PRO A 161 14.01 -7.70 -10.59
C PRO A 161 14.38 -9.18 -10.76
N PRO A 162 15.14 -9.52 -11.83
CA PRO A 162 15.69 -10.86 -12.00
C PRO A 162 16.89 -11.08 -11.07
N GLY A 163 17.20 -12.34 -10.82
CA GLY A 163 18.50 -12.75 -10.29
C GLY A 163 19.61 -12.57 -11.32
N LYS A 164 20.88 -12.72 -10.91
CA LYS A 164 22.06 -12.61 -11.80
C LYS A 164 22.02 -13.59 -12.97
N ASP A 165 21.33 -14.69 -12.80
CA ASP A 165 21.07 -15.70 -13.84
C ASP A 165 19.96 -15.32 -14.84
N GLY A 166 19.36 -14.14 -14.66
CA GLY A 166 18.25 -13.66 -15.47
C GLY A 166 16.90 -14.31 -15.16
N LYS A 167 16.79 -15.08 -14.09
CA LYS A 167 15.55 -15.74 -13.67
C LYS A 167 14.87 -15.01 -12.52
N VAL A 168 13.56 -15.14 -12.44
CA VAL A 168 12.75 -14.67 -11.30
C VAL A 168 12.59 -15.82 -10.31
N ASN A 169 12.49 -15.48 -9.03
CA ASN A 169 12.28 -16.47 -7.98
C ASN A 169 11.01 -17.31 -8.24
N PRO A 170 11.11 -18.66 -8.15
CA PRO A 170 9.98 -19.55 -8.44
C PRO A 170 8.72 -19.27 -7.63
N SER A 171 8.83 -18.97 -6.32
CA SER A 171 7.66 -18.70 -5.48
C SER A 171 6.94 -17.41 -5.90
N THR A 172 7.69 -16.39 -6.37
CA THR A 172 7.12 -15.16 -6.94
C THR A 172 6.35 -15.45 -8.22
N LEU A 173 6.93 -16.25 -9.14
CA LEU A 173 6.27 -16.63 -10.39
C LEU A 173 4.99 -17.42 -10.17
N VAL A 174 5.06 -18.43 -9.29
CA VAL A 174 3.90 -19.25 -8.95
C VAL A 174 2.80 -18.40 -8.32
N ALA A 175 3.12 -17.53 -7.35
CA ALA A 175 2.14 -16.63 -6.75
C ALA A 175 1.50 -15.70 -7.79
N ALA A 176 2.29 -15.16 -8.73
CA ALA A 176 1.79 -14.28 -9.79
C ALA A 176 0.84 -15.02 -10.75
N LYS A 177 1.17 -16.25 -11.14
CA LYS A 177 0.31 -17.07 -12.01
C LYS A 177 -0.98 -17.47 -11.29
N GLU A 178 -0.91 -17.92 -10.03
CA GLU A 178 -2.08 -18.27 -9.22
C GLU A 178 -2.99 -17.05 -8.97
N ALA A 179 -2.42 -15.84 -8.74
CA ALA A 179 -3.17 -14.61 -8.57
C ALA A 179 -3.79 -14.08 -9.87
N GLY A 180 -3.25 -14.47 -11.03
CA GLY A 180 -3.75 -14.11 -12.35
C GLY A 180 -3.08 -12.88 -12.97
N ALA A 181 -1.75 -12.70 -12.76
CA ALA A 181 -0.98 -11.75 -13.56
C ALA A 181 -1.01 -12.13 -15.04
N ASP A 182 -1.23 -11.14 -15.92
CA ASP A 182 -1.32 -11.37 -17.36
C ASP A 182 0.07 -11.39 -18.01
N LYS A 183 0.98 -10.55 -17.53
CA LYS A 183 2.38 -10.47 -17.98
C LYS A 183 3.32 -10.22 -16.83
N ILE A 184 4.51 -10.80 -16.88
CA ILE A 184 5.56 -10.63 -15.86
C ILE A 184 6.85 -10.22 -16.58
N TYR A 185 7.40 -9.04 -16.21
CA TYR A 185 8.62 -8.51 -16.77
C TYR A 185 9.78 -8.53 -15.77
N LYS A 186 10.95 -8.95 -16.24
CA LYS A 186 12.19 -9.09 -15.48
C LYS A 186 12.93 -7.75 -15.39
N VAL A 187 12.36 -6.83 -14.64
CA VAL A 187 12.93 -5.49 -14.42
C VAL A 187 12.54 -4.99 -13.03
N GLY A 188 13.50 -4.44 -12.30
CA GLY A 188 13.34 -3.88 -10.96
C GLY A 188 13.64 -2.39 -10.88
N GLY A 189 13.64 -1.83 -9.66
CA GLY A 189 14.10 -0.48 -9.37
C GLY A 189 13.28 0.66 -9.95
N ALA A 190 13.84 1.87 -9.91
CA ALA A 190 13.22 3.08 -10.44
C ALA A 190 12.96 3.01 -11.94
N GLN A 191 13.79 2.27 -12.69
CA GLN A 191 13.62 2.09 -14.15
C GLN A 191 12.38 1.26 -14.47
N ALA A 192 11.99 0.30 -13.63
CA ALA A 192 10.73 -0.44 -13.79
C ALA A 192 9.52 0.48 -13.61
N ILE A 193 9.54 1.34 -12.59
CA ILE A 193 8.49 2.34 -12.35
C ILE A 193 8.38 3.32 -13.52
N ALA A 194 9.51 3.80 -14.04
CA ALA A 194 9.52 4.69 -15.22
C ALA A 194 8.97 3.98 -16.47
N ALA A 195 9.32 2.70 -16.68
CA ALA A 195 8.80 1.90 -17.78
C ALA A 195 7.28 1.72 -17.72
N LEU A 196 6.75 1.38 -16.55
CA LEU A 196 5.31 1.26 -16.33
C LEU A 196 4.59 2.60 -16.54
N ALA A 197 5.19 3.72 -16.09
CA ALA A 197 4.58 5.04 -16.18
C ALA A 197 4.53 5.61 -17.59
N PHE A 198 5.56 5.37 -18.41
CA PHE A 198 5.69 6.02 -19.72
C PHE A 198 5.59 5.06 -20.92
N GLY A 199 5.67 3.75 -20.66
CA GLY A 199 5.75 2.73 -21.70
C GLY A 199 7.12 2.68 -22.38
N THR A 200 7.46 1.51 -22.92
CA THR A 200 8.65 1.26 -23.74
C THR A 200 8.26 0.36 -24.92
N GLU A 201 9.21 -0.11 -25.70
CA GLU A 201 8.92 -1.05 -26.77
C GLU A 201 8.42 -2.41 -26.24
N SER A 202 8.98 -2.85 -25.10
CA SER A 202 8.62 -4.14 -24.47
C SER A 202 7.52 -4.02 -23.42
N ILE A 203 7.50 -2.94 -22.64
CA ILE A 203 6.60 -2.77 -21.50
C ILE A 203 5.55 -1.70 -21.82
N PRO A 204 4.25 -2.06 -21.88
CA PRO A 204 3.20 -1.07 -22.14
C PRO A 204 3.00 -0.13 -20.93
N LYS A 205 2.58 1.11 -21.24
CA LYS A 205 2.17 2.08 -20.22
C LYS A 205 0.95 1.56 -19.44
N VAL A 206 0.92 1.85 -18.13
CA VAL A 206 -0.20 1.51 -17.26
C VAL A 206 -0.93 2.76 -16.72
N ASP A 207 -2.11 2.57 -16.15
CA ASP A 207 -2.92 3.65 -15.56
C ASP A 207 -2.61 3.86 -14.08
N LYS A 208 -2.22 2.78 -13.37
CA LYS A 208 -1.84 2.81 -11.97
C LYS A 208 -0.67 1.88 -11.69
N ILE A 209 0.23 2.28 -10.80
CA ILE A 209 1.34 1.47 -10.29
C ILE A 209 1.12 1.23 -8.81
N VAL A 210 1.12 -0.04 -8.40
CA VAL A 210 0.99 -0.47 -7.01
C VAL A 210 2.16 -1.36 -6.60
N GLY A 211 2.37 -1.50 -5.32
CA GLY A 211 3.36 -2.40 -4.74
C GLY A 211 4.47 -1.69 -3.96
N PRO A 212 5.00 -2.36 -2.91
CA PRO A 212 6.07 -1.85 -2.07
C PRO A 212 7.42 -1.89 -2.80
N GLY A 213 8.36 -1.08 -2.35
CA GLY A 213 9.71 -1.08 -2.89
C GLY A 213 10.68 -0.29 -2.00
N ASN A 214 11.96 -0.35 -2.33
CA ASN A 214 12.97 0.44 -1.63
C ASN A 214 12.82 1.95 -1.92
N ILE A 215 13.67 2.77 -1.30
CA ILE A 215 13.62 4.23 -1.42
C ILE A 215 13.64 4.72 -2.88
N TYR A 216 14.37 4.08 -3.78
CA TYR A 216 14.41 4.46 -5.20
C TYR A 216 13.06 4.22 -5.89
N VAL A 217 12.39 3.12 -5.55
CA VAL A 217 11.04 2.79 -6.05
C VAL A 217 10.01 3.76 -5.50
N ALA A 218 10.04 4.05 -4.19
CA ALA A 218 9.14 4.99 -3.54
C ALA A 218 9.25 6.40 -4.15
N LEU A 219 10.49 6.90 -4.32
CA LEU A 219 10.75 8.19 -4.96
C LEU A 219 10.37 8.20 -6.45
N ALA A 220 10.60 7.09 -7.17
CA ALA A 220 10.16 6.99 -8.56
C ALA A 220 8.63 7.02 -8.68
N LYS A 221 7.89 6.32 -7.82
CA LYS A 221 6.42 6.42 -7.76
C LYS A 221 5.96 7.85 -7.48
N LYS A 222 6.58 8.54 -6.52
CA LYS A 222 6.32 9.96 -6.23
C LYS A 222 6.54 10.84 -7.46
N ALA A 223 7.65 10.65 -8.20
CA ALA A 223 8.02 11.47 -9.34
C ALA A 223 7.13 11.25 -10.57
N VAL A 224 6.53 10.06 -10.73
CA VAL A 224 5.65 9.76 -11.87
C VAL A 224 4.16 10.00 -11.56
N PHE A 225 3.81 10.29 -10.30
CA PHE A 225 2.43 10.61 -9.92
C PHE A 225 1.91 11.81 -10.72
N GLY A 226 0.72 11.67 -11.28
CA GLY A 226 0.12 12.66 -12.20
C GLY A 226 0.28 12.26 -13.68
N TYR A 227 1.33 11.51 -14.06
CA TYR A 227 1.41 10.83 -15.36
C TYR A 227 0.73 9.46 -15.30
N VAL A 228 0.74 8.84 -14.14
CA VAL A 228 0.13 7.58 -13.78
C VAL A 228 -0.33 7.69 -12.31
N SER A 229 -1.38 6.97 -11.93
CA SER A 229 -1.77 6.88 -10.52
C SER A 229 -0.82 5.94 -9.76
N ILE A 230 -0.74 6.11 -8.44
CA ILE A 230 -0.01 5.18 -7.55
C ILE A 230 -0.91 4.76 -6.38
N ASP A 231 -0.52 3.72 -5.63
CA ASP A 231 -1.12 3.35 -4.35
C ASP A 231 -0.78 4.39 -3.27
N SER A 232 0.45 4.35 -2.77
CA SER A 232 0.97 5.27 -1.76
C SER A 232 2.48 5.44 -1.90
N ILE A 233 3.05 6.38 -1.13
CA ILE A 233 4.49 6.53 -0.96
C ILE A 233 4.83 5.84 0.35
N ALA A 234 5.18 4.54 0.27
CA ALA A 234 5.49 3.73 1.43
C ALA A 234 6.81 4.16 2.09
N GLY A 235 6.79 4.27 3.39
CA GLY A 235 7.98 4.35 4.25
C GLY A 235 8.32 3.01 4.91
N PRO A 236 9.23 3.03 5.88
CA PRO A 236 9.54 1.86 6.70
C PRO A 236 8.33 1.39 7.51
N SER A 237 8.26 0.09 7.76
CA SER A 237 7.14 -0.56 8.45
C SER A 237 6.98 -0.11 9.90
N GLU A 238 5.76 -0.23 10.43
CA GLU A 238 5.36 0.28 11.74
C GLU A 238 4.40 -0.65 12.44
N ILE A 239 4.63 -0.91 13.72
CA ILE A 239 3.66 -1.52 14.61
C ILE A 239 3.44 -0.64 15.84
N LEU A 240 2.18 -0.51 16.24
CA LEU A 240 1.78 0.07 17.51
C LEU A 240 0.86 -0.92 18.22
N VAL A 241 1.26 -1.35 19.40
CA VAL A 241 0.43 -2.18 20.30
C VAL A 241 -0.14 -1.29 21.39
N LEU A 242 -1.46 -1.26 21.55
CA LEU A 242 -2.16 -0.66 22.69
C LEU A 242 -2.61 -1.78 23.62
N ALA A 243 -2.09 -1.80 24.84
CA ALA A 243 -2.34 -2.87 25.79
C ALA A 243 -2.66 -2.34 27.18
N ASP A 244 -3.54 -3.04 27.90
CA ASP A 244 -3.74 -2.85 29.33
C ASP A 244 -3.05 -3.97 30.15
N ASP A 245 -3.23 -3.98 31.46
CA ASP A 245 -2.64 -4.95 32.40
C ASP A 245 -3.09 -6.41 32.18
N SER A 246 -4.06 -6.66 31.30
CA SER A 246 -4.53 -8.01 30.98
C SER A 246 -3.75 -8.69 29.87
N ALA A 247 -2.93 -7.94 29.12
CA ALA A 247 -2.17 -8.45 27.99
C ALA A 247 -1.06 -9.41 28.42
N ASN A 248 -0.79 -10.42 27.58
CA ASN A 248 0.34 -11.31 27.77
C ASN A 248 1.64 -10.62 27.32
N PRO A 249 2.58 -10.33 28.23
CA PRO A 249 3.79 -9.59 27.89
C PRO A 249 4.67 -10.30 26.84
N ARG A 250 4.62 -11.63 26.82
CA ARG A 250 5.37 -12.44 25.86
C ARG A 250 4.81 -12.33 24.43
N PHE A 251 3.47 -12.24 24.29
CA PHE A 251 2.84 -12.04 22.97
C PHE A 251 3.13 -10.64 22.44
N VAL A 252 2.91 -9.62 23.27
CA VAL A 252 3.23 -8.23 22.90
C VAL A 252 4.69 -8.06 22.50
N ALA A 253 5.64 -8.66 23.22
CA ALA A 253 7.04 -8.61 22.85
C ALA A 253 7.32 -9.28 21.50
N ALA A 254 6.69 -10.42 21.22
CA ALA A 254 6.85 -11.12 19.94
C ALA A 254 6.29 -10.28 18.77
N ASP A 255 5.13 -9.64 18.96
CA ASP A 255 4.48 -8.81 17.94
C ASP A 255 5.31 -7.54 17.64
N LEU A 256 5.86 -6.88 18.65
CA LEU A 256 6.79 -5.76 18.44
C LEU A 256 8.03 -6.16 17.63
N LEU A 257 8.54 -7.37 17.87
CA LEU A 257 9.75 -7.86 17.21
C LEU A 257 9.51 -8.37 15.80
N SER A 258 8.30 -8.84 15.47
CA SER A 258 7.93 -9.23 14.10
C SER A 258 8.10 -8.06 13.14
N GLN A 259 7.79 -6.84 13.59
CA GLN A 259 7.97 -5.64 12.80
C GLN A 259 9.42 -5.12 12.83
N ALA A 260 10.05 -5.13 13.99
CA ALA A 260 11.43 -4.63 14.15
C ALA A 260 12.46 -5.43 13.32
N GLU A 261 12.20 -6.69 12.97
CA GLU A 261 13.07 -7.50 12.14
C GLU A 261 13.02 -7.15 10.65
N GLN A 262 12.04 -6.40 10.20
CA GLN A 262 11.87 -6.10 8.77
C GLN A 262 12.97 -5.16 8.25
N ASP A 263 13.26 -4.06 8.98
CA ASP A 263 14.23 -3.04 8.57
C ASP A 263 14.80 -2.28 9.78
N GLU A 264 16.03 -1.76 9.66
CA GLU A 264 16.69 -0.94 10.69
C GLU A 264 15.91 0.36 11.02
N MET A 265 15.02 0.79 10.12
CA MET A 265 14.16 1.96 10.26
C MET A 265 12.72 1.60 10.65
N ALA A 266 12.39 0.33 10.82
CA ALA A 266 11.06 -0.07 11.31
C ALA A 266 10.81 0.52 12.70
N SER A 267 9.56 0.83 13.03
CA SER A 267 9.19 1.28 14.37
C SER A 267 8.33 0.27 15.10
N ALA A 268 8.61 0.08 16.38
CA ALA A 268 7.89 -0.82 17.27
C ALA A 268 7.52 -0.07 18.56
N ILE A 269 6.24 0.23 18.74
CA ILE A 269 5.75 1.07 19.84
C ILE A 269 4.73 0.31 20.65
N LEU A 270 4.93 0.23 21.96
CA LEU A 270 3.91 -0.17 22.94
C LEU A 270 3.38 1.07 23.64
N ILE A 271 2.06 1.21 23.70
CA ILE A 271 1.40 2.16 24.61
C ILE A 271 0.58 1.36 25.60
N THR A 272 0.81 1.58 26.89
CA THR A 272 0.11 0.87 27.95
C THR A 272 -0.22 1.79 29.13
N THR A 273 -1.25 1.43 29.90
CA THR A 273 -1.57 2.07 31.18
C THR A 273 -0.94 1.35 32.37
N SER A 274 -0.18 0.26 32.13
CA SER A 274 0.45 -0.56 33.17
C SER A 274 1.97 -0.46 33.13
N GLN A 275 2.54 0.11 34.18
CA GLN A 275 4.01 0.14 34.35
C GLN A 275 4.58 -1.29 34.47
N GLU A 276 3.87 -2.19 35.15
CA GLU A 276 4.29 -3.58 35.30
C GLU A 276 4.35 -4.30 33.96
N LEU A 277 3.32 -4.14 33.10
CA LEU A 277 3.33 -4.71 31.74
C LEU A 277 4.50 -4.15 30.92
N ALA A 278 4.76 -2.84 31.01
CA ALA A 278 5.86 -2.20 30.30
C ALA A 278 7.21 -2.84 30.64
N GLU A 279 7.49 -3.09 31.91
CA GLU A 279 8.71 -3.73 32.41
C GLU A 279 8.81 -5.19 31.98
N GLN A 280 7.71 -5.93 32.06
CA GLN A 280 7.63 -7.34 31.63
C GLN A 280 7.85 -7.49 30.13
N VAL A 281 7.22 -6.65 29.32
CA VAL A 281 7.41 -6.64 27.85
C VAL A 281 8.84 -6.32 27.50
N SER A 282 9.45 -5.30 28.12
CA SER A 282 10.87 -4.97 27.86
C SER A 282 11.81 -6.14 28.16
N ALA A 283 11.56 -6.86 29.25
CA ALA A 283 12.33 -8.04 29.63
C ALA A 283 12.15 -9.22 28.65
N GLU A 284 10.92 -9.44 28.11
CA GLU A 284 10.67 -10.48 27.11
C GLU A 284 11.30 -10.11 25.75
N VAL A 285 11.27 -8.83 25.36
CA VAL A 285 11.97 -8.34 24.16
C VAL A 285 13.47 -8.69 24.23
N ASP A 286 14.13 -8.38 25.33
CA ASP A 286 15.57 -8.67 25.49
C ASP A 286 15.85 -10.18 25.36
N LYS A 287 15.01 -11.05 25.94
CA LYS A 287 15.14 -12.50 25.81
C LYS A 287 14.96 -13.00 24.38
N PHE A 288 13.98 -12.47 23.64
CA PHE A 288 13.73 -12.88 22.26
C PHE A 288 14.83 -12.41 21.31
N VAL A 289 15.33 -11.18 21.46
CA VAL A 289 16.41 -10.64 20.62
C VAL A 289 17.64 -11.55 20.63
N GLU A 290 17.96 -12.18 21.77
CA GLU A 290 19.08 -13.12 21.87
C GLU A 290 18.88 -14.41 21.05
N GLN A 291 17.65 -14.76 20.68
CA GLN A 291 17.28 -16.00 19.99
C GLN A 291 17.01 -15.81 18.50
N LEU A 292 16.71 -14.57 18.08
CA LEU A 292 16.29 -14.27 16.71
C LEU A 292 17.47 -14.09 15.75
N SER A 293 17.32 -14.57 14.53
CA SER A 293 18.38 -14.62 13.52
C SER A 293 18.79 -13.23 13.00
N ARG A 294 17.88 -12.24 13.01
CA ARG A 294 18.12 -10.88 12.50
C ARG A 294 18.43 -9.87 13.63
N LYS A 295 19.06 -10.33 14.69
CA LYS A 295 19.37 -9.56 15.91
C LYS A 295 19.92 -8.18 15.65
N GLU A 296 20.87 -8.00 14.73
CA GLU A 296 21.51 -6.70 14.45
C GLU A 296 20.51 -5.68 13.87
N ILE A 297 19.62 -6.13 12.99
CA ILE A 297 18.57 -5.29 12.40
C ILE A 297 17.56 -4.90 13.47
N ILE A 298 17.07 -5.88 14.22
CA ILE A 298 16.15 -5.68 15.34
C ILE A 298 16.71 -4.67 16.32
N GLN A 299 17.96 -4.85 16.76
CA GLN A 299 18.58 -3.97 17.74
C GLN A 299 18.62 -2.52 17.25
N LYS A 300 19.01 -2.28 15.99
CA LYS A 300 19.05 -0.93 15.41
C LYS A 300 17.64 -0.31 15.32
N SER A 301 16.64 -1.09 14.90
CA SER A 301 15.25 -0.66 14.87
C SER A 301 14.78 -0.22 16.26
N LEU A 302 15.00 -1.06 17.28
CA LEU A 302 14.59 -0.78 18.65
C LEU A 302 15.36 0.38 19.27
N ASP A 303 16.67 0.52 19.00
CA ASP A 303 17.49 1.61 19.51
C ASP A 303 17.06 2.97 18.96
N ASN A 304 16.65 3.00 17.69
CA ASN A 304 16.25 4.23 17.01
C ASN A 304 14.74 4.54 17.20
N TYR A 305 13.86 3.56 16.99
CA TYR A 305 12.41 3.74 16.86
C TYR A 305 11.59 2.79 17.73
N GLY A 306 12.19 2.14 18.72
CA GLY A 306 11.53 1.29 19.71
C GLY A 306 11.16 2.06 20.96
N TYR A 307 9.86 2.12 21.31
CA TYR A 307 9.35 2.85 22.47
C TYR A 307 8.34 2.02 23.25
N ILE A 308 8.38 2.15 24.58
CA ILE A 308 7.31 1.71 25.47
C ILE A 308 6.84 2.97 26.20
N LEU A 309 5.58 3.34 26.00
CA LEU A 309 4.97 4.55 26.55
C LEU A 309 3.95 4.17 27.63
N VAL A 310 4.14 4.69 28.83
CA VAL A 310 3.20 4.48 29.94
C VAL A 310 2.30 5.70 30.08
N ALA A 311 1.03 5.51 29.73
CA ALA A 311 -0.02 6.51 29.78
C ALA A 311 -0.66 6.58 31.17
N ASP A 312 -1.19 7.74 31.54
CA ASP A 312 -1.91 7.92 32.80
C ASP A 312 -3.29 7.23 32.77
N ASP A 313 -3.93 7.18 31.58
CA ASP A 313 -5.20 6.50 31.35
C ASP A 313 -5.36 6.04 29.89
N MET A 314 -6.44 5.32 29.61
CA MET A 314 -6.73 4.79 28.29
C MET A 314 -7.11 5.88 27.27
N ASP A 315 -7.74 6.96 27.67
CA ASP A 315 -8.12 8.05 26.75
C ASP A 315 -6.87 8.81 26.28
N GLN A 316 -5.89 9.04 27.16
CA GLN A 316 -4.58 9.57 26.77
C GLN A 316 -3.87 8.62 25.79
N ALA A 317 -3.85 7.32 26.08
CA ALA A 317 -3.26 6.30 25.21
C ALA A 317 -3.90 6.31 23.82
N ILE A 318 -5.22 6.33 23.71
CA ILE A 318 -5.97 6.34 22.44
C ILE A 318 -5.72 7.65 21.66
N ASN A 319 -5.62 8.79 22.34
CA ASN A 319 -5.30 10.05 21.68
C ASN A 319 -3.93 9.99 21.00
N THR A 320 -2.92 9.43 21.68
CA THR A 320 -1.58 9.26 21.11
C THR A 320 -1.56 8.21 19.99
N VAL A 321 -2.31 7.10 20.11
CA VAL A 321 -2.53 6.16 19.00
C VAL A 321 -3.03 6.89 17.75
N ASN A 322 -4.07 7.72 17.90
CA ASN A 322 -4.63 8.48 16.79
C ASN A 322 -3.67 9.56 16.24
N ALA A 323 -2.79 10.10 17.09
CA ALA A 323 -1.77 11.05 16.68
C ALA A 323 -0.64 10.40 15.87
N ILE A 324 -0.20 9.21 16.26
CA ILE A 324 0.82 8.42 15.54
C ILE A 324 0.26 7.90 14.23
N ALA A 325 -0.96 7.35 14.22
CA ALA A 325 -1.63 6.79 13.03
C ALA A 325 -0.77 5.71 12.35
N SER A 326 -0.39 4.69 13.10
CA SER A 326 0.53 3.62 12.69
C SER A 326 -0.03 2.76 11.56
N GLU A 327 0.86 2.12 10.82
CA GLU A 327 0.57 1.13 9.79
C GLU A 327 -0.23 -0.05 10.36
N HIS A 328 0.36 -0.76 11.33
CA HIS A 328 -0.27 -1.86 12.05
C HIS A 328 -0.63 -1.38 13.46
N MET A 329 -1.88 -1.59 13.85
CA MET A 329 -2.41 -1.22 15.15
C MET A 329 -3.02 -2.44 15.83
N GLU A 330 -2.40 -2.92 16.90
CA GLU A 330 -2.93 -4.02 17.72
C GLU A 330 -3.58 -3.49 19.00
N ILE A 331 -4.77 -4.00 19.32
CA ILE A 331 -5.52 -3.66 20.52
C ILE A 331 -5.61 -4.90 21.41
N VAL A 332 -4.78 -4.95 22.44
CA VAL A 332 -4.67 -6.08 23.36
C VAL A 332 -5.10 -5.64 24.76
N THR A 333 -6.41 -5.43 24.91
CA THR A 333 -7.06 -4.95 26.13
C THR A 333 -8.22 -5.87 26.53
N ARG A 334 -8.75 -5.74 27.75
CA ARG A 334 -9.91 -6.52 28.22
C ARG A 334 -11.15 -6.33 27.34
N ASN A 335 -11.35 -5.12 26.81
CA ASN A 335 -12.49 -4.77 25.97
C ASN A 335 -12.03 -4.19 24.64
N PRO A 336 -11.36 -4.98 23.77
CA PRO A 336 -10.70 -4.43 22.60
C PRO A 336 -11.68 -3.85 21.55
N PHE A 337 -12.89 -4.38 21.44
CA PHE A 337 -13.92 -3.83 20.55
C PHE A 337 -14.44 -2.47 20.99
N GLU A 338 -14.51 -2.20 22.30
CA GLU A 338 -14.85 -0.87 22.82
C GLU A 338 -13.75 0.15 22.49
N VAL A 339 -12.49 -0.22 22.71
CA VAL A 339 -11.32 0.60 22.39
C VAL A 339 -11.26 0.88 20.89
N MET A 340 -11.49 -0.11 20.03
CA MET A 340 -11.53 0.03 18.58
C MET A 340 -12.45 1.15 18.12
N THR A 341 -13.61 1.35 18.75
CA THR A 341 -14.56 2.41 18.36
C THR A 341 -14.00 3.82 18.50
N LYS A 342 -12.95 4.01 19.30
CA LYS A 342 -12.27 5.29 19.54
C LYS A 342 -11.00 5.47 18.71
N VAL A 343 -10.48 4.39 18.10
CA VAL A 343 -9.33 4.44 17.19
C VAL A 343 -9.81 4.89 15.81
N ARG A 344 -9.28 6.01 15.33
CA ARG A 344 -9.68 6.63 14.05
C ARG A 344 -8.65 6.46 12.96
N ASN A 345 -7.39 6.38 13.32
CA ASN A 345 -6.27 6.48 12.39
C ASN A 345 -5.36 5.25 12.57
N ALA A 346 -5.50 4.28 11.69
CA ALA A 346 -4.62 3.11 11.59
C ALA A 346 -4.69 2.55 10.18
N GLY A 347 -3.61 1.96 9.69
CA GLY A 347 -3.61 1.25 8.40
C GLY A 347 -4.43 -0.04 8.48
N ALA A 348 -4.17 -0.87 9.47
CA ALA A 348 -4.96 -2.06 9.83
C ALA A 348 -5.12 -2.14 11.35
N ILE A 349 -6.27 -2.66 11.81
CA ILE A 349 -6.57 -2.82 13.24
C ILE A 349 -6.72 -4.31 13.54
N PHE A 350 -5.87 -4.80 14.45
CA PHE A 350 -5.86 -6.17 14.95
C PHE A 350 -6.47 -6.21 16.35
N ILE A 351 -7.43 -7.09 16.57
CA ILE A 351 -8.26 -7.06 17.78
C ILE A 351 -8.07 -8.33 18.61
N GLY A 352 -7.50 -8.17 19.81
CA GLY A 352 -7.29 -9.23 20.78
C GLY A 352 -5.97 -9.98 20.59
N GLU A 353 -5.60 -10.74 21.62
CA GLU A 353 -4.28 -11.37 21.78
C GLU A 353 -3.91 -12.46 20.75
N TYR A 354 -4.89 -12.94 19.99
CA TYR A 354 -4.68 -13.95 18.94
C TYR A 354 -4.73 -13.38 17.52
N SER A 355 -4.73 -12.06 17.38
CA SER A 355 -4.77 -11.34 16.11
C SER A 355 -3.47 -10.56 15.91
N SER A 356 -2.36 -11.28 15.76
CA SER A 356 -1.06 -10.69 15.55
C SER A 356 -0.84 -10.22 14.10
N GLU A 357 0.07 -9.27 13.89
CA GLU A 357 0.40 -8.69 12.59
C GLU A 357 0.68 -9.75 11.51
N PRO A 358 1.49 -10.83 11.72
CA PRO A 358 1.73 -11.83 10.69
C PRO A 358 0.49 -12.57 10.19
N LEU A 359 -0.58 -12.65 11.01
CA LEU A 359 -1.86 -13.19 10.55
C LEU A 359 -2.45 -12.32 9.44
N GLY A 360 -2.41 -11.00 9.57
CA GLY A 360 -2.85 -10.04 8.56
C GLY A 360 -1.98 -10.08 7.32
N ASP A 361 -0.67 -10.08 7.50
CA ASP A 361 0.30 -10.03 6.42
C ASP A 361 0.23 -11.23 5.48
N TYR A 362 -0.10 -12.40 6.00
CA TYR A 362 0.00 -13.62 5.20
C TYR A 362 -1.33 -14.33 4.92
N PHE A 363 -2.34 -14.23 5.79
CA PHE A 363 -3.41 -15.22 5.73
C PHE A 363 -4.84 -14.73 5.96
N ALA A 364 -5.07 -13.69 6.76
CA ALA A 364 -6.43 -13.27 7.18
C ALA A 364 -7.32 -12.79 6.04
N GLY A 365 -6.73 -12.16 5.01
CA GLY A 365 -7.46 -11.66 3.85
C GLY A 365 -7.43 -10.14 3.64
N PRO A 366 -7.52 -9.29 4.67
CA PRO A 366 -7.27 -7.86 4.53
C PRO A 366 -5.90 -7.57 3.90
N ASN A 367 -5.80 -6.46 3.18
CA ASN A 367 -4.58 -6.13 2.45
C ASN A 367 -3.47 -5.64 3.39
N HIS A 368 -2.24 -6.08 3.15
CA HIS A 368 -1.06 -5.66 3.88
C HIS A 368 -0.30 -4.49 3.25
N VAL A 369 -0.74 -3.99 2.09
CA VAL A 369 -0.22 -2.73 1.52
C VAL A 369 -0.91 -1.59 2.22
N LEU A 370 -0.29 -1.09 3.27
CA LEU A 370 -0.86 -0.19 4.26
C LEU A 370 -0.22 1.20 4.18
N PRO A 371 -0.92 2.26 4.61
CA PRO A 371 -0.34 3.59 4.77
C PRO A 371 0.65 3.62 5.95
N THR A 372 1.82 4.21 5.75
CA THR A 372 2.90 4.37 6.73
C THR A 372 3.14 5.85 7.08
N ASN A 373 4.01 6.14 8.04
CA ASN A 373 4.45 7.50 8.42
C ASN A 373 3.29 8.45 8.75
N GLY A 374 2.28 7.95 9.48
CA GLY A 374 1.13 8.75 9.90
C GLY A 374 0.14 9.05 8.78
N THR A 375 0.33 8.53 7.58
CA THR A 375 -0.57 8.78 6.44
C THR A 375 -1.91 8.03 6.56
N ALA A 376 -2.06 7.11 7.51
CA ALA A 376 -3.34 6.50 7.86
C ALA A 376 -4.41 7.53 8.33
N LYS A 377 -4.03 8.79 8.52
CA LYS A 377 -4.96 9.91 8.74
C LYS A 377 -5.78 10.26 7.50
N PHE A 378 -5.33 9.89 6.30
CA PHE A 378 -5.96 10.26 5.03
C PHE A 378 -5.80 9.22 3.90
N PHE A 379 -4.97 8.19 4.08
CA PHE A 379 -4.90 7.03 3.20
C PHE A 379 -5.48 5.79 3.87
N SER A 380 -5.87 4.82 3.04
CA SER A 380 -6.37 3.50 3.45
C SER A 380 -5.45 2.40 2.95
N ALA A 381 -5.66 1.18 3.45
CA ALA A 381 -5.09 -0.03 2.87
C ALA A 381 -5.50 -0.17 1.39
N LEU A 382 -4.62 -0.77 0.58
CA LEU A 382 -4.92 -1.08 -0.82
C LEU A 382 -6.20 -1.92 -0.92
N SER A 383 -7.11 -1.51 -1.76
CA SER A 383 -8.45 -2.08 -1.87
C SER A 383 -8.95 -2.12 -3.31
N VAL A 384 -10.12 -2.68 -3.54
CA VAL A 384 -10.80 -2.65 -4.85
C VAL A 384 -11.03 -1.22 -5.34
N ASP A 385 -11.25 -0.26 -4.43
CA ASP A 385 -11.45 1.16 -4.78
C ASP A 385 -10.23 1.78 -5.48
N ASP A 386 -9.05 1.27 -5.23
CA ASP A 386 -7.82 1.72 -5.88
C ASP A 386 -7.74 1.39 -7.36
N PHE A 387 -8.52 0.43 -7.82
CA PHE A 387 -8.50 -0.11 -9.18
C PHE A 387 -9.74 0.24 -10.00
N ILE A 388 -10.59 1.13 -9.48
CA ILE A 388 -11.78 1.62 -10.16
C ILE A 388 -11.74 3.15 -10.29
N LYS A 389 -12.51 3.65 -11.24
CA LYS A 389 -12.81 5.09 -11.37
C LYS A 389 -14.30 5.31 -11.46
N LYS A 390 -14.75 6.48 -11.06
CA LYS A 390 -16.15 6.87 -10.99
C LYS A 390 -16.40 8.08 -11.87
N SER A 391 -17.41 7.98 -12.78
CA SER A 391 -17.83 9.07 -13.64
C SER A 391 -19.27 9.45 -13.34
N SER A 392 -19.55 10.75 -13.25
CA SER A 392 -20.91 11.24 -13.05
C SER A 392 -21.73 11.03 -14.32
N ILE A 393 -22.97 10.61 -14.16
CA ILE A 393 -24.00 10.50 -15.22
C ILE A 393 -25.02 11.60 -14.97
N ILE A 394 -25.23 12.46 -15.97
CA ILE A 394 -26.17 13.57 -15.91
C ILE A 394 -27.03 13.55 -17.16
N SER A 395 -28.34 13.41 -17.00
CA SER A 395 -29.30 13.50 -18.09
C SER A 395 -30.49 14.32 -17.63
N TYR A 396 -30.90 15.30 -18.44
CA TYR A 396 -32.07 16.15 -18.22
C TYR A 396 -32.97 16.08 -19.43
N SER A 397 -34.29 15.98 -19.20
CA SER A 397 -35.27 16.23 -20.22
C SER A 397 -35.28 17.72 -20.62
N LYS A 398 -35.88 18.05 -21.78
CA LYS A 398 -36.05 19.45 -22.20
C LYS A 398 -36.83 20.25 -21.16
N ASP A 399 -37.91 19.67 -20.62
CA ASP A 399 -38.80 20.34 -19.67
C ASP A 399 -38.08 20.57 -18.32
N ALA A 400 -37.33 19.57 -17.85
CA ALA A 400 -36.54 19.70 -16.63
C ALA A 400 -35.46 20.79 -16.77
N LEU A 401 -34.75 20.86 -17.90
CA LEU A 401 -33.77 21.90 -18.15
C LEU A 401 -34.40 23.26 -18.29
N GLN A 402 -35.60 23.36 -18.92
CA GLN A 402 -36.35 24.61 -19.07
C GLN A 402 -36.74 25.23 -17.73
N ALA A 403 -36.99 24.39 -16.72
CA ALA A 403 -37.31 24.87 -15.38
C ALA A 403 -36.15 25.60 -14.68
N VAL A 404 -34.89 25.28 -15.03
CA VAL A 404 -33.70 25.76 -14.31
C VAL A 404 -32.69 26.54 -15.18
N TYR A 405 -32.88 26.63 -16.50
CA TYR A 405 -31.88 27.19 -17.41
C TYR A 405 -31.50 28.65 -17.10
N LYS A 406 -32.47 29.46 -16.60
CA LYS A 406 -32.26 30.86 -16.26
C LYS A 406 -31.30 30.98 -15.04
N ASP A 407 -31.48 30.12 -14.04
CA ASP A 407 -30.65 30.10 -12.84
C ASP A 407 -29.23 29.68 -13.18
N ILE A 408 -29.06 28.68 -14.07
CA ILE A 408 -27.75 28.25 -14.56
C ILE A 408 -27.06 29.40 -15.33
N ALA A 409 -27.81 30.09 -16.20
CA ALA A 409 -27.26 31.21 -16.96
C ALA A 409 -26.83 32.37 -16.04
N GLN A 410 -27.61 32.67 -15.00
CA GLN A 410 -27.29 33.68 -14.00
C GLN A 410 -26.03 33.34 -13.21
N PHE A 411 -25.83 32.06 -12.81
CA PHE A 411 -24.59 31.61 -12.17
C PHE A 411 -23.39 31.83 -13.07
N ALA A 412 -23.46 31.38 -14.33
CA ALA A 412 -22.38 31.52 -15.30
C ALA A 412 -22.04 33.00 -15.57
N GLU A 413 -23.04 33.87 -15.64
CA GLU A 413 -22.85 35.33 -15.81
C GLU A 413 -22.18 35.95 -14.58
N CYS A 414 -22.56 35.53 -13.36
CA CYS A 414 -21.91 36.01 -12.12
C CYS A 414 -20.41 35.65 -12.11
N GLU A 415 -20.03 34.52 -12.68
CA GLU A 415 -18.65 34.09 -12.86
C GLU A 415 -17.98 34.70 -14.10
N GLN A 416 -18.66 35.57 -14.84
CA GLN A 416 -18.21 36.17 -16.11
C GLN A 416 -17.95 35.14 -17.23
N LEU A 417 -18.59 33.97 -17.15
CA LEU A 417 -18.48 32.87 -18.11
C LEU A 417 -19.62 32.94 -19.14
N THR A 418 -19.55 33.92 -20.03
CA THR A 418 -20.62 34.20 -21.00
C THR A 418 -20.88 33.05 -21.99
N ALA A 419 -19.84 32.27 -22.37
CA ALA A 419 -20.00 31.10 -23.19
C ALA A 419 -20.75 29.97 -22.48
N HIS A 420 -20.59 29.80 -21.17
CA HIS A 420 -21.39 28.86 -20.36
C HIS A 420 -22.85 29.27 -20.33
N ALA A 421 -23.11 30.57 -20.05
CA ALA A 421 -24.48 31.11 -20.08
C ALA A 421 -25.12 30.93 -21.45
N ASN A 422 -24.40 31.22 -22.53
CA ASN A 422 -24.88 31.05 -23.91
C ASN A 422 -25.18 29.58 -24.22
N SER A 423 -24.31 28.64 -23.80
CA SER A 423 -24.53 27.21 -24.01
C SER A 423 -25.89 26.70 -23.48
N ILE A 424 -26.39 27.29 -22.38
CA ILE A 424 -27.69 26.93 -21.84
C ILE A 424 -28.82 27.67 -22.55
N LYS A 425 -28.65 28.98 -22.84
CA LYS A 425 -29.68 29.82 -23.44
C LYS A 425 -30.09 29.39 -24.85
N VAL A 426 -29.12 29.04 -25.72
CA VAL A 426 -29.37 28.63 -27.12
C VAL A 426 -30.23 27.37 -27.24
N ARG A 427 -30.39 26.57 -26.18
CA ARG A 427 -31.30 25.40 -26.19
C ARG A 427 -32.75 25.76 -26.14
N PHE A 428 -33.08 27.04 -25.87
CA PHE A 428 -34.42 27.59 -25.77
C PHE A 428 -34.64 28.83 -26.62
N GLU A 429 -33.73 29.13 -27.52
CA GLU A 429 -33.89 30.11 -28.60
C GLU A 429 -34.63 29.44 -29.76
N ASP A 430 -35.62 30.13 -30.35
CA ASP A 430 -36.40 29.67 -31.51
C ASP A 430 -35.61 29.79 -32.82
#